data_fc0e48817d16abb8bcf7cea2be0747b8
#
_entry.id   fc0e48817d16abb8bcf7cea2be0747b8
#
_cell.length_a   1.000
_cell.length_b   1.000
_cell.length_c   1.000
_cell.angle_alpha   90.00
_cell.angle_beta   90.00
_cell.angle_gamma   90.00
#
_symmetry.space_group_name_H-M   'P 1'
#
loop_
_entity.id
_entity.type
_entity.pdbx_description
1 polymer ?
#
loop_
_entity_poly.entity_id
_entity_poly.type
_entity_poly.pdbx_seq_one_letter_code
_entity_poly.pdbx_strand_id
1 'polypeptide(L)'
;MPQSIAMPRFAMPGCPTSQARPVRHWAAGSLALGLLGLVGTVIALPAQAEPLPAAGTPSPAPADAAANPNPWAATLELYGFAPIRTTGSTTVRGFTADTDLWLGDLIPLIQMTASARGSLEQGRFGLLADLSYNRIGDERSRTTRRGLLTGKAAVSTDLGIYDIALRYRLGARESAVAAAGSWTVIPYAGVRIVDAALGVEAELRGNGPFGLRLQRQGELSHTWAQPLLGTQATVFLSPRLRAFGRADIGGFGLGGAQDLSGNAQLGLGYAVGNSTDLNVSWRYMGLAYDNGASRPNGFTNDQNGVEVGLKFFF
;
A
#
# COMPACT_ATOMS: atom_id res chain seq x y z
N MET A 1 52.33 -34.04 -37.38
CA MET A 1 50.89 -34.27 -37.55
C MET A 1 50.27 -34.39 -36.18
N PRO A 2 49.58 -33.42 -35.63
CA PRO A 2 48.87 -33.53 -34.35
C PRO A 2 47.44 -34.00 -34.61
N GLN A 3 47.04 -35.03 -33.87
CA GLN A 3 45.69 -35.57 -33.87
C GLN A 3 44.74 -34.64 -33.10
N SER A 4 43.62 -34.28 -33.77
CA SER A 4 42.52 -33.50 -33.23
C SER A 4 41.68 -34.39 -32.33
N ILE A 5 41.60 -34.07 -31.05
CA ILE A 5 40.70 -34.71 -30.07
C ILE A 5 39.35 -34.02 -30.16
N ALA A 6 38.33 -34.71 -30.64
CA ALA A 6 36.95 -34.28 -30.67
C ALA A 6 36.34 -34.35 -29.24
N MET A 7 35.88 -33.22 -28.73
CA MET A 7 35.07 -33.19 -27.49
C MET A 7 33.63 -33.64 -27.77
N PRO A 8 33.02 -34.42 -26.85
CA PRO A 8 31.62 -34.81 -26.99
C PRO A 8 30.68 -33.62 -26.70
N ARG A 9 29.74 -33.42 -27.62
CA ARG A 9 28.63 -32.48 -27.46
C ARG A 9 27.65 -33.02 -26.40
N PHE A 10 27.57 -32.34 -25.27
CA PHE A 10 26.46 -32.53 -24.31
C PHE A 10 25.19 -31.92 -24.90
N ALA A 11 24.23 -32.77 -25.26
CA ALA A 11 22.87 -32.34 -25.58
C ALA A 11 22.17 -31.97 -24.26
N MET A 12 21.80 -30.70 -24.09
CA MET A 12 20.90 -30.28 -23.02
C MET A 12 19.47 -30.76 -23.37
N PRO A 13 18.76 -31.39 -22.44
CA PRO A 13 17.33 -31.68 -22.62
C PRO A 13 16.53 -30.39 -22.70
N GLY A 14 15.58 -30.35 -23.65
CA GLY A 14 14.80 -29.21 -24.08
C GLY A 14 14.16 -28.45 -22.90
N CYS A 15 14.45 -27.16 -22.87
CA CYS A 15 13.70 -26.18 -22.09
C CYS A 15 12.28 -26.11 -22.70
N PRO A 16 11.21 -26.29 -21.93
CA PRO A 16 9.88 -26.01 -22.44
C PRO A 16 9.80 -24.51 -22.75
N THR A 17 9.44 -24.23 -24.00
CA THR A 17 9.13 -22.85 -24.45
C THR A 17 8.06 -22.27 -23.56
N SER A 18 8.46 -21.40 -22.65
CA SER A 18 7.57 -20.55 -21.89
C SER A 18 6.83 -19.66 -22.89
N GLN A 19 5.56 -19.99 -23.15
CA GLN A 19 4.65 -19.07 -23.83
C GLN A 19 4.57 -17.83 -22.95
N ALA A 20 5.12 -16.72 -23.43
CA ALA A 20 4.95 -15.40 -22.85
C ALA A 20 3.43 -15.14 -22.74
N ARG A 21 2.90 -15.21 -21.52
CA ARG A 21 1.54 -14.75 -21.27
C ARG A 21 1.51 -13.26 -21.54
N PRO A 22 0.52 -12.75 -22.29
CA PRO A 22 0.43 -11.33 -22.56
C PRO A 22 0.34 -10.59 -21.22
N VAL A 23 1.23 -9.62 -21.04
CA VAL A 23 1.17 -8.65 -19.95
C VAL A 23 -0.23 -8.05 -20.00
N ARG A 24 -1.03 -8.30 -18.98
CA ARG A 24 -2.35 -7.67 -18.85
C ARG A 24 -2.10 -6.19 -18.70
N HIS A 25 -2.26 -5.46 -19.79
CA HIS A 25 -2.33 -4.02 -19.74
C HIS A 25 -3.49 -3.67 -18.82
N TRP A 26 -3.19 -3.13 -17.66
CA TRP A 26 -4.17 -2.49 -16.80
C TRP A 26 -4.77 -1.32 -17.60
N ALA A 27 -6.01 -1.48 -18.01
CA ALA A 27 -6.79 -0.37 -18.50
C ALA A 27 -7.10 0.53 -17.30
N ALA A 28 -6.25 1.52 -17.06
CA ALA A 28 -6.38 2.53 -16.01
C ALA A 28 -7.75 3.27 -16.03
N GLY A 29 -8.53 3.09 -17.10
CA GLY A 29 -9.84 3.72 -17.27
C GLY A 29 -10.99 3.03 -16.52
N SER A 30 -10.88 1.76 -16.14
CA SER A 30 -12.04 1.02 -15.59
C SER A 30 -12.17 1.13 -14.07
N LEU A 31 -11.10 1.41 -13.32
CA LEU A 31 -11.15 1.54 -11.86
C LEU A 31 -11.61 2.94 -11.40
N ALA A 32 -11.28 3.99 -12.15
CA ALA A 32 -11.69 5.34 -11.80
C ALA A 32 -13.20 5.60 -12.01
N LEU A 33 -13.83 4.95 -13.00
CA LEU A 33 -15.27 5.08 -13.24
C LEU A 33 -16.12 4.23 -12.28
N GLY A 34 -15.61 3.12 -11.75
CA GLY A 34 -16.34 2.26 -10.82
C GLY A 34 -16.50 2.86 -9.43
N LEU A 35 -15.52 3.65 -8.95
CA LEU A 35 -15.56 4.28 -7.63
C LEU A 35 -16.44 5.55 -7.59
N LEU A 36 -16.55 6.28 -8.68
CA LEU A 36 -17.45 7.43 -8.78
C LEU A 36 -18.93 7.02 -8.88
N GLY A 37 -19.22 5.82 -9.39
CA GLY A 37 -20.58 5.27 -9.48
C GLY A 37 -21.16 4.82 -8.12
N LEU A 38 -20.32 4.46 -7.14
CA LEU A 38 -20.76 3.97 -5.83
C LEU A 38 -21.15 5.11 -4.86
N VAL A 39 -20.68 6.33 -5.08
CA VAL A 39 -21.05 7.50 -4.26
C VAL A 39 -22.38 8.10 -4.70
N GLY A 40 -22.83 7.83 -5.92
CA GLY A 40 -24.06 8.38 -6.48
C GLY A 40 -25.35 7.60 -6.21
N THR A 41 -25.30 6.38 -5.71
CA THR A 41 -26.46 5.47 -5.65
C THR A 41 -27.08 5.30 -4.25
N VAL A 42 -26.61 5.99 -3.23
CA VAL A 42 -27.13 5.86 -1.85
C VAL A 42 -28.22 6.86 -1.50
N ILE A 43 -28.64 7.75 -2.41
CA ILE A 43 -29.70 8.72 -2.12
C ILE A 43 -30.87 8.53 -3.10
N ALA A 44 -31.66 7.48 -2.92
CA ALA A 44 -33.05 7.40 -3.35
C ALA A 44 -33.81 6.39 -2.52
N LEU A 45 -34.21 6.78 -1.32
CA LEU A 45 -35.34 6.16 -0.62
C LEU A 45 -36.59 6.92 -1.00
N PRO A 46 -37.70 6.25 -1.37
CA PRO A 46 -38.95 6.91 -1.69
C PRO A 46 -39.53 7.54 -0.42
N ALA A 47 -39.71 8.86 -0.44
CA ALA A 47 -40.45 9.56 0.58
C ALA A 47 -41.92 9.15 0.53
N GLN A 48 -42.40 8.44 1.53
CA GLN A 48 -43.82 8.34 1.83
C GLN A 48 -44.25 9.68 2.45
N ALA A 49 -45.13 10.40 1.78
CA ALA A 49 -45.71 11.61 2.29
C ALA A 49 -46.72 11.28 3.41
N GLU A 50 -46.40 11.57 4.63
CA GLU A 50 -47.37 11.69 5.71
C GLU A 50 -47.88 13.14 5.79
N PRO A 51 -49.17 13.38 6.16
CA PRO A 51 -49.76 14.71 6.17
C PRO A 51 -49.18 15.59 7.28
N LEU A 52 -48.87 16.84 6.92
CA LEU A 52 -48.36 17.88 7.82
C LEU A 52 -49.23 18.07 9.07
N PRO A 53 -48.65 18.02 10.29
CA PRO A 53 -49.22 18.70 11.43
C PRO A 53 -48.86 20.18 11.41
N ALA A 54 -49.80 20.97 11.88
CA ALA A 54 -49.80 22.43 11.91
C ALA A 54 -48.52 23.07 12.47
N ALA A 55 -48.23 24.28 11.95
CA ALA A 55 -47.11 25.13 12.29
C ALA A 55 -46.80 25.22 13.79
N GLY A 56 -45.80 24.43 14.20
CA GLY A 56 -45.12 24.61 15.48
C GLY A 56 -43.94 25.57 15.28
N THR A 57 -43.75 26.46 16.23
CA THR A 57 -42.64 27.40 16.41
C THR A 57 -41.32 26.81 15.92
N PRO A 58 -40.47 27.55 15.14
CA PRO A 58 -39.19 27.08 14.71
C PRO A 58 -38.36 26.65 15.89
N SER A 59 -38.06 25.33 15.93
CA SER A 59 -37.10 24.77 16.88
C SER A 59 -35.77 25.52 16.67
N PRO A 60 -35.14 26.03 17.72
CA PRO A 60 -33.84 26.67 17.56
C PRO A 60 -32.92 25.68 16.83
N ALA A 61 -32.28 26.13 15.74
CA ALA A 61 -31.23 25.39 15.05
C ALA A 61 -30.29 24.78 16.11
N PRO A 62 -29.87 23.52 15.95
CA PRO A 62 -28.94 22.92 16.90
C PRO A 62 -27.77 23.87 17.08
N ALA A 63 -27.65 24.39 18.31
CA ALA A 63 -26.57 25.29 18.70
C ALA A 63 -25.29 24.63 18.22
N ASP A 64 -24.53 25.30 17.35
CA ASP A 64 -23.19 24.91 16.94
C ASP A 64 -22.49 24.40 18.20
N ALA A 65 -22.16 23.13 18.20
CA ALA A 65 -21.46 22.47 19.31
C ALA A 65 -20.31 23.39 19.69
N ALA A 66 -20.32 23.86 20.93
CA ALA A 66 -19.52 24.95 21.48
C ALA A 66 -18.17 25.06 20.79
N ALA A 67 -17.98 26.14 20.06
CA ALA A 67 -16.80 26.37 19.22
C ALA A 67 -15.56 26.05 20.08
N ASN A 68 -14.90 24.95 19.76
CA ASN A 68 -13.66 24.57 20.42
C ASN A 68 -12.70 25.75 20.20
N PRO A 69 -12.27 26.49 21.23
CA PRO A 69 -11.48 27.71 21.07
C PRO A 69 -10.11 27.45 20.43
N ASN A 70 -9.71 26.17 20.33
CA ASN A 70 -8.50 25.80 19.62
C ASN A 70 -8.75 25.66 18.11
N PRO A 71 -8.21 26.56 17.27
CA PRO A 71 -8.35 26.46 15.81
C PRO A 71 -7.63 25.25 15.23
N TRP A 72 -6.71 24.64 15.96
CA TRP A 72 -5.92 23.50 15.54
C TRP A 72 -6.57 22.18 15.93
N ALA A 73 -6.43 21.20 15.04
CA ALA A 73 -6.73 19.79 15.29
C ALA A 73 -5.60 18.93 14.74
N ALA A 74 -5.28 17.89 15.44
CA ALA A 74 -4.32 16.90 14.98
C ALA A 74 -4.90 15.49 15.10
N THR A 75 -4.46 14.60 14.19
CA THR A 75 -4.73 13.16 14.31
C THR A 75 -3.44 12.40 14.13
N LEU A 76 -3.31 11.29 14.85
CA LEU A 76 -2.25 10.32 14.66
C LEU A 76 -2.85 8.93 14.65
N GLU A 77 -2.56 8.13 13.63
CA GLU A 77 -2.98 6.74 13.53
C GLU A 77 -1.73 5.87 13.38
N LEU A 78 -1.57 4.92 14.30
CA LEU A 78 -0.59 3.85 14.18
C LEU A 78 -1.31 2.63 13.64
N TYR A 79 -0.83 2.04 12.55
CA TYR A 79 -1.53 0.95 11.91
C TYR A 79 -0.59 -0.16 11.44
N GLY A 80 -1.16 -1.36 11.33
CA GLY A 80 -0.54 -2.52 10.70
C GLY A 80 -1.39 -3.00 9.52
N PHE A 81 -0.74 -3.29 8.42
CA PHE A 81 -1.37 -3.87 7.25
C PHE A 81 -0.92 -5.32 7.07
N ALA A 82 -1.87 -6.24 7.01
CA ALA A 82 -1.66 -7.65 6.75
C ALA A 82 -2.20 -8.01 5.36
N PRO A 83 -1.35 -8.06 4.32
CA PRO A 83 -1.80 -8.47 3.00
C PRO A 83 -2.18 -9.96 3.02
N ILE A 84 -3.41 -10.27 2.62
CA ILE A 84 -3.88 -11.66 2.47
C ILE A 84 -3.26 -12.27 1.23
N ARG A 85 -3.10 -11.48 0.18
CA ARG A 85 -2.41 -11.88 -1.05
C ARG A 85 -1.60 -10.72 -1.60
N THR A 86 -0.38 -11.03 -2.01
CA THR A 86 0.52 -10.13 -2.73
C THR A 86 0.88 -10.76 -4.05
N THR A 87 0.61 -10.07 -5.15
CA THR A 87 1.01 -10.46 -6.49
C THR A 87 1.82 -9.35 -7.13
N GLY A 88 2.80 -9.73 -7.94
CA GLY A 88 3.63 -8.72 -8.59
C GLY A 88 4.69 -9.33 -9.47
N SER A 89 5.51 -8.47 -10.03
CA SER A 89 6.68 -8.86 -10.81
C SER A 89 7.81 -7.86 -10.60
N THR A 90 9.03 -8.37 -10.61
CA THR A 90 10.24 -7.54 -10.57
C THR A 90 11.05 -7.82 -11.82
N THR A 91 11.34 -6.79 -12.60
CA THR A 91 12.15 -6.87 -13.81
C THR A 91 13.47 -6.14 -13.58
N VAL A 92 14.58 -6.84 -13.74
CA VAL A 92 15.93 -6.27 -13.62
C VAL A 92 16.69 -6.56 -14.90
N ARG A 93 17.06 -5.51 -15.64
CA ARG A 93 17.80 -5.59 -16.92
C ARG A 93 17.12 -6.53 -17.93
N GLY A 94 15.78 -6.58 -17.93
CA GLY A 94 14.97 -7.41 -18.82
C GLY A 94 14.70 -8.84 -18.34
N PHE A 95 15.22 -9.26 -17.18
CA PHE A 95 14.84 -10.51 -16.53
C PHE A 95 13.70 -10.25 -15.56
N THR A 96 12.59 -10.97 -15.74
CA THR A 96 11.40 -10.82 -14.90
C THR A 96 11.23 -12.02 -13.99
N ALA A 97 10.97 -11.75 -12.72
CA ALA A 97 10.55 -12.73 -11.72
C ALA A 97 9.15 -12.36 -11.21
N ASP A 98 8.24 -13.31 -11.26
CA ASP A 98 6.88 -13.14 -10.77
C ASP A 98 6.79 -13.54 -9.30
N THR A 99 5.94 -12.84 -8.55
CA THR A 99 5.65 -13.08 -7.15
C THR A 99 4.16 -13.31 -6.97
N ASP A 100 3.77 -14.37 -6.29
CA ASP A 100 2.41 -14.65 -5.85
C ASP A 100 2.48 -15.30 -4.46
N LEU A 101 2.25 -14.51 -3.43
CA LEU A 101 2.40 -14.91 -2.03
C LEU A 101 1.09 -14.71 -1.28
N TRP A 102 0.73 -15.70 -0.48
CA TRP A 102 -0.37 -15.62 0.47
C TRP A 102 0.13 -15.22 1.85
N LEU A 103 -0.77 -14.76 2.70
CA LEU A 103 -0.46 -14.32 4.07
C LEU A 103 0.42 -15.32 4.85
N GLY A 104 0.13 -16.62 4.71
CA GLY A 104 0.91 -17.68 5.35
C GLY A 104 2.36 -17.76 4.88
N ASP A 105 2.62 -17.41 3.62
CA ASP A 105 3.96 -17.36 3.05
C ASP A 105 4.69 -16.06 3.42
N LEU A 106 3.94 -14.98 3.63
CA LEU A 106 4.49 -13.65 3.94
C LEU A 106 4.91 -13.50 5.40
N ILE A 107 4.12 -14.02 6.35
CA ILE A 107 4.39 -13.87 7.79
C ILE A 107 5.82 -14.24 8.16
N PRO A 108 6.36 -15.41 7.76
CA PRO A 108 7.73 -15.80 8.11
C PRO A 108 8.81 -14.94 7.44
N LEU A 109 8.46 -14.19 6.40
CA LEU A 109 9.39 -13.34 5.64
C LEU A 109 9.45 -11.91 6.18
N ILE A 110 8.44 -11.47 6.95
CA ILE A 110 8.39 -10.12 7.50
C ILE A 110 9.47 -9.97 8.58
N GLN A 111 10.43 -9.09 8.32
CA GLN A 111 11.48 -8.75 9.28
C GLN A 111 11.11 -7.51 10.08
N MET A 112 10.51 -6.52 9.42
CA MET A 112 10.08 -5.26 10.04
C MET A 112 8.91 -4.68 9.28
N THR A 113 7.94 -4.14 10.00
CA THR A 113 6.88 -3.28 9.45
C THR A 113 6.61 -2.14 10.43
N ALA A 114 6.47 -0.94 9.91
CA ALA A 114 6.10 0.24 10.69
C ALA A 114 5.25 1.17 9.81
N SER A 115 4.07 1.56 10.32
CA SER A 115 3.19 2.45 9.58
C SER A 115 2.50 3.44 10.51
N ALA A 116 2.48 4.70 10.10
CA ALA A 116 1.85 5.78 10.83
C ALA A 116 1.24 6.78 9.85
N ARG A 117 0.05 7.27 10.19
CA ARG A 117 -0.65 8.31 9.43
C ARG A 117 -1.01 9.44 10.37
N GLY A 118 -0.71 10.67 9.99
CA GLY A 118 -0.99 11.84 10.79
C GLY A 118 -1.61 12.96 9.98
N SER A 119 -2.32 13.85 10.66
CA SER A 119 -2.77 15.10 10.06
C SER A 119 -2.74 16.25 11.07
N LEU A 120 -2.48 17.43 10.54
CA LEU A 120 -2.57 18.68 11.27
C LEU A 120 -3.48 19.64 10.50
N GLU A 121 -4.50 20.18 11.14
CA GLU A 121 -5.51 21.01 10.53
C GLU A 121 -5.66 22.33 11.27
N GLN A 122 -5.78 23.42 10.53
CA GLN A 122 -6.19 24.73 11.04
C GLN A 122 -7.44 25.18 10.27
N GLY A 123 -8.54 25.31 10.97
CA GLY A 123 -9.83 25.58 10.36
C GLY A 123 -10.30 24.43 9.47
N ARG A 124 -10.22 24.58 8.15
CA ARG A 124 -10.58 23.53 7.16
C ARG A 124 -9.40 23.06 6.32
N PHE A 125 -8.27 23.77 6.36
CA PHE A 125 -7.06 23.42 5.64
C PHE A 125 -6.09 22.68 6.57
N GLY A 126 -5.32 21.77 6.02
CA GLY A 126 -4.34 21.04 6.81
C GLY A 126 -3.32 20.29 5.96
N LEU A 127 -2.43 19.63 6.66
CA LEU A 127 -1.43 18.72 6.12
C LEU A 127 -1.81 17.29 6.50
N LEU A 128 -1.53 16.36 5.60
CA LEU A 128 -1.60 14.91 5.81
C LEU A 128 -0.21 14.34 5.55
N ALA A 129 0.23 13.44 6.43
CA ALA A 129 1.39 12.58 6.20
C ALA A 129 0.99 11.13 6.42
N ASP A 130 1.43 10.22 5.55
CA ASP A 130 1.25 8.78 5.66
C ASP A 130 2.60 8.10 5.39
N LEU A 131 3.09 7.35 6.34
CA LEU A 131 4.41 6.73 6.32
C LEU A 131 4.23 5.23 6.48
N SER A 132 4.72 4.47 5.53
CA SER A 132 4.70 3.00 5.58
C SER A 132 6.06 2.47 5.16
N TYR A 133 6.65 1.63 6.00
CA TYR A 133 7.91 0.94 5.73
C TYR A 133 7.76 -0.54 6.01
N ASN A 134 8.17 -1.36 5.05
CA ASN A 134 8.12 -2.80 5.14
C ASN A 134 9.45 -3.39 4.69
N ARG A 135 10.02 -4.27 5.51
CA ARG A 135 11.18 -5.09 5.18
C ARG A 135 10.80 -6.55 5.19
N ILE A 136 11.00 -7.20 4.06
CA ILE A 136 10.75 -8.62 3.84
C ILE A 136 12.07 -9.28 3.47
N GLY A 137 12.39 -10.42 4.07
CA GLY A 137 13.62 -11.14 3.75
C GLY A 137 13.47 -12.63 3.92
N ASP A 138 14.16 -13.40 3.06
CA ASP A 138 14.27 -14.85 3.13
C ASP A 138 15.76 -15.23 3.10
N GLU A 139 16.17 -16.08 4.03
CA GLU A 139 17.50 -16.66 4.05
C GLU A 139 17.41 -18.17 3.86
N ARG A 140 18.04 -18.68 2.81
CA ARG A 140 18.12 -20.12 2.51
C ARG A 140 19.54 -20.61 2.58
N SER A 141 19.74 -21.67 3.34
CA SER A 141 21.02 -22.36 3.44
C SER A 141 20.88 -23.79 2.95
N ARG A 142 21.80 -24.24 2.10
CA ARG A 142 21.90 -25.63 1.66
C ARG A 142 23.32 -26.13 1.81
N THR A 143 23.46 -27.27 2.46
CA THR A 143 24.73 -27.98 2.56
C THR A 143 24.70 -29.22 1.66
N THR A 144 25.78 -29.47 0.93
CA THR A 144 25.90 -30.67 0.08
C THR A 144 25.87 -31.94 0.93
N ARG A 145 25.38 -33.08 0.35
CA ARG A 145 25.25 -34.37 1.04
C ARG A 145 26.52 -34.84 1.75
N ARG A 146 27.70 -34.42 1.30
CA ARG A 146 28.99 -34.75 1.92
C ARG A 146 29.53 -33.72 2.89
N GLY A 147 28.75 -32.67 3.18
CA GLY A 147 29.12 -31.58 4.09
C GLY A 147 30.29 -30.70 3.63
N LEU A 148 30.78 -30.86 2.38
CA LEU A 148 32.01 -30.23 1.91
C LEU A 148 31.76 -28.73 1.49
N LEU A 149 30.54 -28.39 1.08
CA LEU A 149 30.17 -27.05 0.65
C LEU A 149 28.83 -26.64 1.28
N THR A 150 28.79 -25.43 1.83
CA THR A 150 27.58 -24.79 2.32
C THR A 150 27.33 -23.54 1.47
N GLY A 151 26.20 -23.48 0.78
CA GLY A 151 25.72 -22.29 0.09
C GLY A 151 24.65 -21.61 0.91
N LYS A 152 24.79 -20.30 1.14
CA LYS A 152 23.76 -19.44 1.70
C LYS A 152 23.34 -18.43 0.64
N ALA A 153 22.04 -18.20 0.52
CA ALA A 153 21.48 -17.14 -0.28
C ALA A 153 20.44 -16.41 0.57
N ALA A 154 20.60 -15.11 0.70
CA ALA A 154 19.64 -14.23 1.36
C ALA A 154 19.13 -13.20 0.34
N VAL A 155 17.83 -12.98 0.37
CA VAL A 155 17.17 -11.94 -0.44
C VAL A 155 16.40 -11.07 0.52
N SER A 156 16.58 -9.77 0.44
CA SER A 156 15.79 -8.78 1.19
C SER A 156 15.14 -7.79 0.24
N THR A 157 13.93 -7.40 0.56
CA THR A 157 13.20 -6.34 -0.15
C THR A 157 12.75 -5.32 0.88
N ASP A 158 13.16 -4.08 0.69
CA ASP A 158 12.72 -2.93 1.46
C ASP A 158 11.76 -2.11 0.60
N LEU A 159 10.61 -1.77 1.14
CA LEU A 159 9.62 -0.91 0.48
C LEU A 159 9.16 0.16 1.45
N GLY A 160 9.53 1.41 1.16
CA GLY A 160 9.05 2.61 1.82
C GLY A 160 8.05 3.37 0.93
N ILE A 161 6.93 3.78 1.49
CA ILE A 161 5.95 4.66 0.83
C ILE A 161 5.65 5.80 1.78
N TYR A 162 5.90 7.03 1.33
CA TYR A 162 5.81 8.24 2.14
C TYR A 162 4.96 9.27 1.40
N ASP A 163 3.77 9.55 1.92
CA ASP A 163 2.85 10.55 1.37
C ASP A 163 2.92 11.83 2.19
N ILE A 164 2.97 12.97 1.52
CA ILE A 164 2.79 14.30 2.11
C ILE A 164 1.82 15.06 1.23
N ALA A 165 0.70 15.54 1.81
CA ALA A 165 -0.35 16.17 1.05
C ALA A 165 -1.00 17.35 1.79
N LEU A 166 -1.46 18.32 1.04
CA LEU A 166 -2.40 19.34 1.48
C LEU A 166 -3.80 18.71 1.48
N ARG A 167 -4.58 18.97 2.54
CA ARG A 167 -5.94 18.48 2.70
C ARG A 167 -6.92 19.62 2.92
N TYR A 168 -8.17 19.43 2.49
CA TYR A 168 -9.26 20.34 2.76
C TYR A 168 -10.47 19.57 3.30
N ARG A 169 -11.00 20.00 4.44
CA ARG A 169 -12.11 19.33 5.10
C ARG A 169 -13.45 19.92 4.70
N LEU A 170 -14.35 19.07 4.22
CA LEU A 170 -15.77 19.32 4.04
C LEU A 170 -16.54 18.58 5.15
N GLY A 171 -17.57 19.20 5.69
CA GLY A 171 -18.38 18.63 6.78
C GLY A 171 -17.81 18.84 8.17
N ALA A 172 -18.10 17.91 9.08
CA ALA A 172 -17.73 17.97 10.49
C ALA A 172 -16.21 17.83 10.71
N ARG A 173 -15.73 18.31 11.86
CA ARG A 173 -14.35 18.07 12.30
C ARG A 173 -14.15 16.58 12.62
N GLU A 174 -12.98 16.05 12.30
CA GLU A 174 -12.65 14.67 12.66
C GLU A 174 -12.58 14.54 14.19
N SER A 175 -13.24 13.51 14.71
CA SER A 175 -13.30 13.21 16.16
C SER A 175 -13.55 11.71 16.34
N ALA A 176 -13.25 11.19 17.54
CA ALA A 176 -13.57 9.81 17.90
C ALA A 176 -15.08 9.63 18.11
N VAL A 177 -15.76 10.64 18.67
CA VAL A 177 -17.18 10.59 18.99
C VAL A 177 -17.87 11.76 18.30
N ALA A 178 -18.98 11.50 17.59
CA ALA A 178 -19.84 12.52 17.00
C ALA A 178 -21.30 12.05 16.93
N ALA A 179 -22.23 12.95 16.63
CA ALA A 179 -23.63 12.58 16.44
C ALA A 179 -23.77 11.61 15.24
N ALA A 180 -24.71 10.67 15.35
CA ALA A 180 -25.06 9.79 14.23
C ALA A 180 -25.47 10.64 13.01
N GLY A 181 -25.04 10.23 11.81
CA GLY A 181 -25.24 10.99 10.58
C GLY A 181 -24.22 12.11 10.33
N SER A 182 -23.35 12.44 11.31
CA SER A 182 -22.22 13.35 11.05
C SER A 182 -21.29 12.77 10.00
N TRP A 183 -20.88 13.61 9.07
CA TRP A 183 -20.01 13.19 7.97
C TRP A 183 -18.84 14.14 7.76
N THR A 184 -17.78 13.61 7.18
CA THR A 184 -16.58 14.36 6.80
C THR A 184 -16.08 13.82 5.47
N VAL A 185 -15.72 14.71 4.53
CA VAL A 185 -15.03 14.36 3.29
C VAL A 185 -13.80 15.24 3.18
N ILE A 186 -12.66 14.63 2.88
CA ILE A 186 -11.36 15.29 2.87
C ILE A 186 -10.63 14.94 1.57
N PRO A 187 -10.82 15.73 0.50
CA PRO A 187 -9.92 15.69 -0.64
C PRO A 187 -8.53 16.15 -0.22
N TYR A 188 -7.50 15.55 -0.84
CA TYR A 188 -6.12 15.90 -0.64
C TYR A 188 -5.31 15.76 -1.93
N ALA A 189 -4.25 16.56 -2.04
CA ALA A 189 -3.30 16.54 -3.13
C ALA A 189 -1.89 16.76 -2.61
N GLY A 190 -0.92 16.06 -3.17
CA GLY A 190 0.45 16.13 -2.68
C GLY A 190 1.43 15.30 -3.47
N VAL A 191 2.39 14.75 -2.77
CA VAL A 191 3.48 13.93 -3.32
C VAL A 191 3.58 12.62 -2.55
N ARG A 192 3.72 11.53 -3.28
CA ARG A 192 4.12 10.20 -2.79
C ARG A 192 5.58 9.96 -3.17
N ILE A 193 6.40 9.61 -2.20
CA ILE A 193 7.76 9.15 -2.41
C ILE A 193 7.77 7.65 -2.19
N VAL A 194 8.24 6.92 -3.20
CA VAL A 194 8.41 5.47 -3.13
C VAL A 194 9.89 5.16 -3.13
N ASP A 195 10.31 4.38 -2.15
CA ASP A 195 11.67 3.89 -2.00
C ASP A 195 11.66 2.36 -2.01
N ALA A 196 12.23 1.76 -3.05
CA ALA A 196 12.29 0.33 -3.21
C ALA A 196 13.74 -0.13 -3.31
N ALA A 197 14.15 -1.04 -2.43
CA ALA A 197 15.48 -1.64 -2.47
C ALA A 197 15.39 -3.17 -2.46
N LEU A 198 16.20 -3.80 -3.30
CA LEU A 198 16.36 -5.24 -3.40
C LEU A 198 17.81 -5.59 -3.08
N GLY A 199 18.03 -6.30 -1.97
CA GLY A 199 19.32 -6.85 -1.57
C GLY A 199 19.41 -8.35 -1.92
N VAL A 200 20.51 -8.76 -2.49
CA VAL A 200 20.81 -10.17 -2.73
C VAL A 200 22.20 -10.47 -2.19
N GLU A 201 22.27 -11.40 -1.27
CA GLU A 201 23.54 -11.91 -0.74
C GLU A 201 23.69 -13.39 -1.10
N ALA A 202 24.85 -13.77 -1.60
CA ALA A 202 25.22 -15.15 -1.87
C ALA A 202 26.57 -15.46 -1.23
N GLU A 203 26.61 -16.44 -0.35
CA GLU A 203 27.84 -16.94 0.29
C GLU A 203 28.01 -18.42 -0.05
N LEU A 204 29.18 -18.77 -0.53
CA LEU A 204 29.62 -20.16 -0.69
C LEU A 204 30.79 -20.41 0.25
N ARG A 205 30.64 -21.35 1.17
CA ARG A 205 31.67 -21.73 2.13
C ARG A 205 32.09 -23.17 1.91
N GLY A 206 33.38 -23.39 1.72
CA GLY A 206 34.00 -24.71 1.73
C GLY A 206 34.33 -25.14 3.17
N ASN A 207 33.83 -26.28 3.59
CA ASN A 207 34.05 -26.83 4.94
C ASN A 207 35.31 -27.70 5.02
N GLY A 208 36.17 -27.68 4.00
CA GLY A 208 37.45 -28.42 3.97
C GLY A 208 38.60 -27.63 4.58
N PRO A 209 39.79 -28.29 4.74
CA PRO A 209 40.96 -27.69 5.40
C PRO A 209 41.51 -26.43 4.73
N PHE A 210 41.11 -26.13 3.49
CA PHE A 210 41.53 -24.95 2.74
C PHE A 210 40.49 -23.80 2.77
N GLY A 211 39.38 -23.89 3.53
CA GLY A 211 38.49 -22.81 3.92
C GLY A 211 38.07 -21.87 2.80
N LEU A 212 37.63 -22.37 1.63
CA LEU A 212 37.18 -21.48 0.52
C LEU A 212 35.96 -20.72 0.95
N ARG A 213 36.01 -19.37 0.89
CA ARG A 213 34.87 -18.48 1.14
C ARG A 213 34.74 -17.55 -0.04
N LEU A 214 33.60 -17.65 -0.71
CA LEU A 214 33.21 -16.73 -1.78
C LEU A 214 31.92 -16.05 -1.33
N GLN A 215 31.95 -14.72 -1.25
CA GLN A 215 30.80 -13.90 -0.91
C GLN A 215 30.55 -12.90 -2.03
N ARG A 216 29.31 -12.80 -2.47
CA ARG A 216 28.86 -11.77 -3.40
C ARG A 216 27.64 -11.10 -2.82
N GLN A 217 27.62 -9.76 -2.88
CA GLN A 217 26.50 -8.93 -2.49
C GLN A 217 26.13 -8.06 -3.68
N GLY A 218 24.84 -7.88 -3.89
CA GLY A 218 24.29 -6.97 -4.87
C GLY A 218 23.11 -6.25 -4.26
N GLU A 219 23.06 -4.93 -4.41
CA GLU A 219 21.94 -4.10 -4.00
C GLU A 219 21.46 -3.31 -5.22
N LEU A 220 20.15 -3.27 -5.40
CA LEU A 220 19.49 -2.41 -6.37
C LEU A 220 18.46 -1.58 -5.62
N SER A 221 18.68 -0.28 -5.56
CA SER A 221 17.75 0.66 -4.94
C SER A 221 17.26 1.68 -5.96
N HIS A 222 16.00 2.07 -5.84
CA HIS A 222 15.41 3.12 -6.65
C HIS A 222 14.39 3.90 -5.84
N THR A 223 14.59 5.22 -5.79
CA THR A 223 13.69 6.16 -5.12
C THR A 223 13.11 7.10 -6.17
N TRP A 224 11.78 7.26 -6.16
CA TRP A 224 11.11 8.20 -7.06
C TRP A 224 9.94 8.88 -6.39
N ALA A 225 9.54 10.03 -6.92
CA ALA A 225 8.44 10.82 -6.43
C ALA A 225 7.30 10.84 -7.45
N GLN A 226 6.07 10.74 -6.95
CA GLN A 226 4.83 10.72 -7.72
C GLN A 226 3.91 11.84 -7.24
N PRO A 227 3.22 12.59 -8.13
CA PRO A 227 2.09 13.40 -7.71
C PRO A 227 0.98 12.48 -7.17
N LEU A 228 0.31 12.96 -6.13
CA LEU A 228 -0.71 12.21 -5.39
C LEU A 228 -2.01 13.00 -5.35
N LEU A 229 -3.11 12.35 -5.71
CA LEU A 229 -4.47 12.86 -5.53
C LEU A 229 -5.30 11.82 -4.80
N GLY A 230 -6.09 12.26 -3.83
CA GLY A 230 -6.93 11.34 -3.08
C GLY A 230 -8.07 12.00 -2.33
N THR A 231 -8.87 11.17 -1.71
CA THR A 231 -9.96 11.57 -0.84
C THR A 231 -10.15 10.56 0.27
N GLN A 232 -10.56 11.03 1.43
CA GLN A 232 -11.11 10.18 2.48
C GLN A 232 -12.51 10.67 2.87
N ALA A 233 -13.39 9.74 3.22
CA ALA A 233 -14.73 10.03 3.67
C ALA A 233 -15.03 9.25 4.95
N THR A 234 -15.80 9.86 5.84
CA THR A 234 -16.24 9.25 7.10
C THR A 234 -17.70 9.60 7.33
N VAL A 235 -18.46 8.63 7.83
CA VAL A 235 -19.85 8.85 8.31
C VAL A 235 -20.05 8.11 9.62
N PHE A 236 -20.64 8.79 10.60
CA PHE A 236 -21.00 8.19 11.89
C PHE A 236 -22.32 7.44 11.79
N LEU A 237 -22.29 6.13 12.01
CA LEU A 237 -23.47 5.25 12.04
C LEU A 237 -24.16 5.32 13.43
N SER A 238 -23.36 5.55 14.46
CA SER A 238 -23.77 5.84 15.84
C SER A 238 -22.74 6.76 16.48
N PRO A 239 -22.99 7.30 17.70
CA PRO A 239 -22.02 8.22 18.31
C PRO A 239 -20.59 7.68 18.47
N ARG A 240 -20.41 6.36 18.50
CA ARG A 240 -19.11 5.70 18.69
C ARG A 240 -18.71 4.80 17.51
N LEU A 241 -19.60 4.56 16.54
CA LEU A 241 -19.32 3.71 15.38
C LEU A 241 -19.37 4.55 14.12
N ARG A 242 -18.33 4.47 13.32
CA ARG A 242 -18.24 5.15 12.03
C ARG A 242 -17.83 4.19 10.91
N ALA A 243 -18.34 4.43 9.73
CA ALA A 243 -17.80 3.86 8.50
C ALA A 243 -16.86 4.88 7.87
N PHE A 244 -15.77 4.42 7.28
CA PHE A 244 -14.83 5.28 6.57
C PHE A 244 -14.32 4.62 5.30
N GLY A 245 -13.95 5.44 4.35
CA GLY A 245 -13.28 5.02 3.12
C GLY A 245 -12.17 6.00 2.75
N ARG A 246 -11.16 5.51 2.05
CA ARG A 246 -10.06 6.28 1.47
C ARG A 246 -9.74 5.73 0.10
N ALA A 247 -9.48 6.61 -0.84
CA ALA A 247 -8.97 6.24 -2.15
C ALA A 247 -7.98 7.30 -2.63
N ASP A 248 -6.91 6.85 -3.25
CA ASP A 248 -5.91 7.72 -3.87
C ASP A 248 -5.27 7.08 -5.09
N ILE A 249 -4.73 7.95 -5.93
CA ILE A 249 -3.99 7.58 -7.13
C ILE A 249 -2.77 8.51 -7.26
N GLY A 250 -1.66 7.95 -7.71
CA GLY A 250 -0.42 8.69 -7.91
C GLY A 250 0.33 8.26 -9.15
N GLY A 251 1.31 9.08 -9.58
CA GLY A 251 2.25 8.80 -10.66
C GLY A 251 1.84 9.40 -12.00
N PHE A 252 0.72 9.01 -12.56
CA PHE A 252 0.18 9.49 -13.85
C PHE A 252 1.17 9.36 -15.03
N GLY A 253 2.14 8.45 -14.96
CA GLY A 253 3.16 8.24 -16.00
C GLY A 253 4.25 9.31 -16.06
N LEU A 254 4.48 10.08 -14.99
CA LEU A 254 5.45 11.18 -14.99
C LEU A 254 6.89 10.75 -14.61
N GLY A 255 7.06 9.60 -13.96
CA GLY A 255 8.35 9.12 -13.47
C GLY A 255 9.02 8.05 -14.34
N GLY A 256 8.41 7.62 -15.46
CA GLY A 256 8.92 6.55 -16.31
C GLY A 256 7.98 6.21 -17.46
N ALA A 257 8.23 5.12 -18.18
CA ALA A 257 7.31 4.63 -19.21
C ALA A 257 5.99 4.14 -18.57
N GLN A 258 6.08 3.63 -17.35
CA GLN A 258 4.94 3.34 -16.50
C GLN A 258 5.26 3.83 -15.09
N ASP A 259 4.39 4.63 -14.51
CA ASP A 259 4.49 5.15 -13.16
C ASP A 259 3.07 5.40 -12.65
N LEU A 260 2.54 4.43 -11.90
CA LEU A 260 1.18 4.46 -11.39
C LEU A 260 1.13 3.80 -10.02
N SER A 261 0.47 4.45 -9.09
CA SER A 261 0.12 3.87 -7.81
C SER A 261 -1.35 4.11 -7.48
N GLY A 262 -1.95 3.23 -6.72
CA GLY A 262 -3.32 3.36 -6.27
C GLY A 262 -3.53 2.70 -4.92
N ASN A 263 -4.38 3.31 -4.10
CA ASN A 263 -4.80 2.76 -2.83
C ASN A 263 -6.31 2.93 -2.68
N ALA A 264 -6.98 1.90 -2.20
CA ALA A 264 -8.39 1.93 -1.85
C ALA A 264 -8.61 1.22 -0.51
N GLN A 265 -9.37 1.84 0.38
CA GLN A 265 -9.61 1.36 1.73
C GLN A 265 -11.07 1.59 2.11
N LEU A 266 -11.68 0.60 2.77
CA LEU A 266 -13.02 0.71 3.34
C LEU A 266 -13.05 -0.01 4.68
N GLY A 267 -13.61 0.63 5.71
CA GLY A 267 -13.57 0.07 7.05
C GLY A 267 -14.57 0.66 8.02
N LEU A 268 -14.49 0.15 9.23
CA LEU A 268 -15.24 0.58 10.39
C LEU A 268 -14.26 1.05 11.48
N GLY A 269 -14.62 2.15 12.14
CA GLY A 269 -13.91 2.66 13.31
C GLY A 269 -14.83 2.67 14.51
N TYR A 270 -14.33 2.21 15.64
CA TYR A 270 -15.04 2.21 16.91
C TYR A 270 -14.28 3.02 17.97
N ALA A 271 -14.96 3.99 18.57
CA ALA A 271 -14.40 4.81 19.63
C ALA A 271 -14.24 4.00 20.94
N VAL A 272 -12.99 3.65 21.25
CA VAL A 272 -12.60 2.98 22.50
C VAL A 272 -12.44 3.97 23.64
N GLY A 273 -12.31 5.26 23.31
CA GLY A 273 -12.23 6.40 24.23
C GLY A 273 -12.92 7.63 23.62
N ASN A 274 -12.82 8.77 24.28
CA ASN A 274 -13.36 10.03 23.73
C ASN A 274 -12.45 10.67 22.68
N SER A 275 -11.19 10.26 22.64
CA SER A 275 -10.16 10.75 21.70
C SER A 275 -9.41 9.63 21.00
N THR A 276 -9.91 8.39 21.06
CA THR A 276 -9.19 7.22 20.50
C THR A 276 -10.16 6.26 19.82
N ASP A 277 -9.84 5.87 18.60
CA ASP A 277 -10.59 4.90 17.82
C ASP A 277 -9.74 3.67 17.49
N LEU A 278 -10.38 2.50 17.51
CA LEU A 278 -9.89 1.29 16.86
C LEU A 278 -10.50 1.22 15.46
N ASN A 279 -9.66 1.15 14.44
CA ASN A 279 -10.04 1.03 13.03
C ASN A 279 -9.75 -0.38 12.51
N VAL A 280 -10.69 -0.96 11.77
CA VAL A 280 -10.49 -2.20 11.02
C VAL A 280 -11.01 -1.97 9.60
N SER A 281 -10.20 -2.27 8.61
CA SER A 281 -10.55 -2.01 7.21
C SER A 281 -9.98 -3.06 6.27
N TRP A 282 -10.62 -3.20 5.13
CA TRP A 282 -10.06 -3.82 3.94
C TRP A 282 -9.29 -2.76 3.16
N ARG A 283 -8.07 -3.10 2.75
CA ARG A 283 -7.20 -2.24 1.95
C ARG A 283 -6.70 -2.97 0.71
N TYR A 284 -6.75 -2.28 -0.42
CA TYR A 284 -6.05 -2.62 -1.64
C TYR A 284 -4.98 -1.57 -1.91
N MET A 285 -3.81 -2.01 -2.33
CA MET A 285 -2.70 -1.15 -2.75
C MET A 285 -2.06 -1.73 -4.01
N GLY A 286 -1.95 -0.93 -5.05
CA GLY A 286 -1.28 -1.26 -6.30
C GLY A 286 -0.14 -0.28 -6.58
N LEU A 287 0.97 -0.79 -7.10
CA LEU A 287 2.14 -0.01 -7.51
C LEU A 287 2.69 -0.62 -8.79
N ALA A 288 2.92 0.22 -9.80
CA ALA A 288 3.52 -0.17 -11.07
C ALA A 288 4.56 0.87 -11.49
N TYR A 289 5.76 0.42 -11.79
CA TYR A 289 6.85 1.25 -12.29
C TYR A 289 7.61 0.54 -13.41
N ASP A 290 7.94 1.25 -14.48
CA ASP A 290 8.82 0.80 -15.57
C ASP A 290 9.63 2.01 -16.08
N ASN A 291 10.93 1.85 -16.20
CA ASN A 291 11.82 2.93 -16.63
C ASN A 291 11.86 3.12 -18.16
N GLY A 292 11.21 2.27 -18.96
CA GLY A 292 11.15 2.36 -20.42
C GLY A 292 12.47 2.16 -21.16
N ALA A 293 13.51 1.67 -20.48
CA ALA A 293 14.82 1.47 -21.09
C ALA A 293 14.83 0.24 -22.02
N SER A 294 15.83 0.17 -22.94
CA SER A 294 16.02 -1.00 -23.83
C SER A 294 16.31 -2.30 -23.06
N ARG A 295 16.82 -2.19 -21.83
CA ARG A 295 16.89 -3.26 -20.83
C ARG A 295 16.05 -2.80 -19.64
N PRO A 296 14.74 -3.09 -19.64
CA PRO A 296 13.83 -2.50 -18.68
C PRO A 296 14.16 -2.93 -17.25
N ASN A 297 14.00 -1.97 -16.35
CA ASN A 297 13.87 -2.21 -14.92
C ASN A 297 12.46 -1.79 -14.56
N GLY A 298 11.72 -2.70 -13.95
CA GLY A 298 10.33 -2.48 -13.61
C GLY A 298 9.95 -3.23 -12.34
N PHE A 299 8.88 -2.76 -11.73
CA PHE A 299 8.32 -3.34 -10.52
C PHE A 299 6.80 -3.20 -10.56
N THR A 300 6.10 -4.28 -10.31
CA THR A 300 4.66 -4.27 -10.05
C THR A 300 4.39 -4.95 -8.73
N ASN A 301 3.47 -4.39 -7.94
CA ASN A 301 3.08 -4.95 -6.67
C ASN A 301 1.61 -4.63 -6.41
N ASP A 302 0.78 -5.66 -6.32
CA ASP A 302 -0.63 -5.59 -6.00
C ASP A 302 -0.88 -6.33 -4.70
N GLN A 303 -1.40 -5.62 -3.70
CA GLN A 303 -1.67 -6.17 -2.38
C GLN A 303 -3.12 -5.92 -2.00
N ASN A 304 -3.76 -6.91 -1.42
CA ASN A 304 -5.06 -6.75 -0.79
C ASN A 304 -5.06 -7.46 0.57
N GLY A 305 -5.70 -6.85 1.57
CA GLY A 305 -5.64 -7.39 2.91
C GLY A 305 -6.41 -6.57 3.93
N VAL A 306 -6.12 -6.84 5.19
CA VAL A 306 -6.73 -6.19 6.34
C VAL A 306 -5.75 -5.21 6.96
N GLU A 307 -6.22 -4.01 7.25
CA GLU A 307 -5.51 -3.00 8.03
C GLU A 307 -6.21 -2.82 9.38
N VAL A 308 -5.43 -2.80 10.45
CA VAL A 308 -5.89 -2.52 11.82
C VAL A 308 -5.08 -1.36 12.36
N GLY A 309 -5.76 -0.36 12.92
CA GLY A 309 -5.10 0.85 13.41
C GLY A 309 -5.74 1.41 14.67
N LEU A 310 -4.92 2.13 15.45
CA LEU A 310 -5.36 2.96 16.55
C LEU A 310 -5.17 4.42 16.15
N LYS A 311 -6.28 5.17 16.10
CA LYS A 311 -6.31 6.59 15.75
C LYS A 311 -6.59 7.45 16.97
N PHE A 312 -5.72 8.42 17.18
CA PHE A 312 -5.80 9.41 18.25
C PHE A 312 -6.21 10.77 17.68
N PHE A 313 -7.02 11.49 18.43
CA PHE A 313 -7.52 12.84 18.09
C PHE A 313 -7.11 13.84 19.18
N PHE A 314 -6.55 14.97 18.75
CA PHE A 314 -6.03 16.03 19.62
C PHE A 314 -6.65 17.38 19.32
#